data_921c98494765bdcd7c761853f25b4d8c
#
_entry.id   921c98494765bdcd7c761853f25b4d8c
#
_cell.length_a   1.000
_cell.length_b   1.000
_cell.length_c   1.000
_cell.angle_alpha   90.00
_cell.angle_beta   90.00
_cell.angle_gamma   90.00
#
_symmetry.space_group_name_H-M   'P 1'
#
loop_
_entity.id
_entity.type
_entity.pdbx_description
1 polymer ?
#
loop_
_entity_poly.entity_id
_entity_poly.type
_entity_poly.pdbx_seq_one_letter_code
_entity_poly.pdbx_strand_id
1 'polypeptide(L)'
;MNSLTIVAPDDWHLHFRDGDMLPETVPATARCFKRAIVMPNLVPPVTNAAMALDYKQRILAAAPEGSDFMPLMTLYLTNNTSPKDIQDAVKQGITAAKLYPAGATTNSDAAVSALDTLFPVFQTMSDLGMPLLIHGEVTDSHIDIFDREKEFIDRHLKKIVSTFPKLKVVFEHITTKDAAEFVINSSENVAATITPQHLLLNRNDLLVGGIRPHNFCLPVLKRNIHQTALQEAVKSGSKKFFLGTDSAPHEKHKKESSCGCAGCYSAWSAIELYAQVFEEIGALDHFEAFASLNGPDFYNLPRNQGTLTLIRESWTIPEEIILPNGQPIVPFYAGMNVNWKLKA
;
A
#
# COMPACT_ATOMS: atom_id res chain seq x y z
N MET A 1 -27.44 -9.47 -0.56
CA MET A 1 -26.75 -9.59 -1.88
C MET A 1 -25.98 -10.90 -1.90
N ASN A 2 -26.10 -11.74 -2.94
CA ASN A 2 -25.41 -13.02 -3.02
C ASN A 2 -24.14 -12.97 -3.88
N SER A 3 -23.97 -11.92 -4.64
CA SER A 3 -22.78 -11.65 -5.46
C SER A 3 -22.54 -10.15 -5.60
N LEU A 4 -21.30 -9.75 -5.77
CA LEU A 4 -20.84 -8.39 -6.00
C LEU A 4 -19.92 -8.41 -7.21
N THR A 5 -20.28 -7.71 -8.26
CA THR A 5 -19.45 -7.58 -9.48
C THR A 5 -18.99 -6.13 -9.59
N ILE A 6 -17.69 -5.95 -9.75
CA ILE A 6 -17.03 -4.65 -9.90
C ILE A 6 -16.12 -4.65 -11.14
N VAL A 7 -15.78 -3.49 -11.65
CA VAL A 7 -14.67 -3.34 -12.62
C VAL A 7 -13.41 -3.97 -12.03
N ALA A 8 -12.60 -4.64 -12.85
CA ALA A 8 -11.37 -5.28 -12.40
C ALA A 8 -10.48 -4.29 -11.63
N PRO A 9 -10.15 -4.56 -10.35
CA PRO A 9 -9.48 -3.62 -9.47
C PRO A 9 -7.97 -3.52 -9.69
N ASP A 10 -7.38 -2.50 -9.09
CA ASP A 10 -5.93 -2.28 -9.00
C ASP A 10 -5.49 -2.20 -7.54
N ASP A 11 -4.26 -2.61 -7.27
CA ASP A 11 -3.62 -2.43 -5.97
C ASP A 11 -2.60 -1.27 -6.04
N TRP A 12 -2.89 -0.17 -5.33
CA TRP A 12 -2.07 1.04 -5.41
C TRP A 12 -0.92 1.08 -4.41
N HIS A 13 -0.67 -0.04 -3.69
CA HIS A 13 0.47 -0.16 -2.78
C HIS A 13 0.72 -1.61 -2.37
N LEU A 14 1.83 -2.21 -2.80
CA LEU A 14 2.25 -3.52 -2.30
C LEU A 14 3.76 -3.74 -2.38
N HIS A 15 4.23 -4.73 -1.63
CA HIS A 15 5.60 -5.22 -1.65
C HIS A 15 5.63 -6.68 -2.12
N PHE A 16 6.20 -6.95 -3.28
CA PHE A 16 6.43 -8.34 -3.72
C PHE A 16 7.63 -8.97 -3.04
N ARG A 17 8.56 -8.16 -2.51
CA ARG A 17 9.92 -8.57 -2.16
C ARG A 17 10.66 -8.99 -3.43
N ASP A 18 11.61 -9.93 -3.33
CA ASP A 18 12.38 -10.44 -4.48
C ASP A 18 12.72 -11.92 -4.29
N GLY A 19 13.33 -12.56 -5.29
CA GLY A 19 13.77 -13.94 -5.22
C GLY A 19 12.65 -14.93 -4.93
N ASP A 20 12.82 -15.76 -3.92
CA ASP A 20 11.92 -16.85 -3.54
C ASP A 20 10.49 -16.40 -3.13
N MET A 21 10.30 -15.09 -2.88
CA MET A 21 8.97 -14.56 -2.58
C MET A 21 8.11 -14.36 -3.84
N LEU A 22 8.72 -14.02 -4.99
CA LEU A 22 7.98 -13.67 -6.20
C LEU A 22 7.03 -14.77 -6.70
N PRO A 23 7.42 -16.07 -6.71
CA PRO A 23 6.53 -17.14 -7.18
C PRO A 23 5.24 -17.30 -6.35
N GLU A 24 5.19 -16.78 -5.14
CA GLU A 24 3.99 -16.77 -4.30
C GLU A 24 3.24 -15.42 -4.40
N THR A 25 3.95 -14.32 -4.21
CA THR A 25 3.33 -13.01 -4.03
C THR A 25 2.75 -12.44 -5.32
N VAL A 26 3.38 -12.72 -6.47
CA VAL A 26 2.91 -12.21 -7.76
C VAL A 26 1.63 -12.93 -8.21
N PRO A 27 1.54 -14.28 -8.21
CA PRO A 27 0.29 -14.96 -8.52
C PRO A 27 -0.87 -14.61 -7.57
N ALA A 28 -0.60 -14.49 -6.27
CA ALA A 28 -1.60 -14.10 -5.28
C ALA A 28 -2.22 -12.72 -5.60
N THR A 29 -1.40 -11.76 -6.04
CA THR A 29 -1.86 -10.44 -6.47
C THR A 29 -2.56 -10.49 -7.82
N ALA A 30 -1.95 -11.13 -8.82
CA ALA A 30 -2.49 -11.22 -10.19
C ALA A 30 -3.82 -11.97 -10.27
N ARG A 31 -4.17 -12.75 -9.25
CA ARG A 31 -5.45 -13.45 -9.10
C ARG A 31 -6.64 -12.49 -9.17
N CYS A 32 -6.50 -11.28 -8.63
CA CYS A 32 -7.62 -10.33 -8.51
C CYS A 32 -7.30 -8.90 -8.98
N PHE A 33 -6.04 -8.50 -9.07
CA PHE A 33 -5.66 -7.16 -9.50
C PHE A 33 -5.06 -7.15 -10.91
N LYS A 34 -5.46 -6.17 -11.72
CA LYS A 34 -4.92 -5.99 -13.07
C LYS A 34 -3.59 -5.26 -13.06
N ARG A 35 -3.44 -4.30 -12.16
CA ARG A 35 -2.22 -3.52 -11.97
C ARG A 35 -1.88 -3.44 -10.50
N ALA A 36 -0.61 -3.24 -10.20
CA ALA A 36 -0.20 -2.90 -8.85
C ALA A 36 0.96 -1.89 -8.86
N ILE A 37 0.90 -0.89 -7.98
CA ILE A 37 2.05 -0.03 -7.66
C ILE A 37 3.01 -0.84 -6.78
N VAL A 38 4.20 -1.08 -7.32
CA VAL A 38 5.21 -1.93 -6.68
C VAL A 38 6.19 -1.07 -5.89
N MET A 39 6.28 -1.31 -4.60
CA MET A 39 7.19 -0.58 -3.71
C MET A 39 8.66 -0.95 -3.95
N PRO A 40 9.55 0.05 -3.90
CA PRO A 40 10.93 -0.07 -4.37
C PRO A 40 11.95 -0.44 -3.27
N ASN A 41 11.51 -0.71 -2.03
CA ASN A 41 12.38 -0.91 -0.85
C ASN A 41 12.95 -2.34 -0.76
N LEU A 42 13.64 -2.75 -1.81
CA LEU A 42 14.45 -3.96 -1.82
C LEU A 42 15.81 -3.74 -1.12
N VAL A 43 16.66 -4.73 -1.12
CA VAL A 43 18.05 -4.66 -0.69
C VAL A 43 18.94 -5.17 -1.83
N PRO A 44 19.63 -4.28 -2.56
CA PRO A 44 19.61 -2.81 -2.48
C PRO A 44 18.29 -2.21 -2.97
N PRO A 45 17.92 -0.97 -2.56
CA PRO A 45 16.71 -0.30 -3.00
C PRO A 45 16.75 0.06 -4.49
N VAL A 46 15.57 0.14 -5.10
CA VAL A 46 15.40 0.47 -6.53
C VAL A 46 15.46 1.99 -6.71
N THR A 47 16.65 2.54 -6.97
CA THR A 47 16.90 3.99 -6.98
C THR A 47 16.93 4.63 -8.37
N ASN A 48 16.90 3.83 -9.44
CA ASN A 48 16.94 4.34 -10.80
C ASN A 48 16.08 3.49 -11.76
N ALA A 49 15.85 4.02 -12.95
CA ALA A 49 14.98 3.39 -13.94
C ALA A 49 15.47 2.02 -14.42
N ALA A 50 16.78 1.82 -14.57
CA ALA A 50 17.34 0.53 -15.01
C ALA A 50 17.03 -0.58 -13.97
N MET A 51 17.25 -0.30 -12.68
CA MET A 51 16.90 -1.22 -11.60
C MET A 51 15.39 -1.51 -11.55
N ALA A 52 14.56 -0.48 -11.78
CA ALA A 52 13.11 -0.65 -11.79
C ALA A 52 12.64 -1.55 -12.95
N LEU A 53 13.19 -1.39 -14.13
CA LEU A 53 12.89 -2.24 -15.28
C LEU A 53 13.39 -3.67 -15.11
N ASP A 54 14.56 -3.86 -14.52
CA ASP A 54 15.10 -5.18 -14.19
C ASP A 54 14.21 -5.89 -13.16
N TYR A 55 13.78 -5.19 -12.12
CA TYR A 55 12.83 -5.74 -11.15
C TYR A 55 11.47 -6.06 -11.80
N LYS A 56 10.99 -5.20 -12.71
CA LYS A 56 9.79 -5.47 -13.50
C LYS A 56 9.87 -6.79 -14.27
N GLN A 57 11.02 -7.09 -14.88
CA GLN A 57 11.21 -8.35 -15.61
C GLN A 57 11.12 -9.57 -14.68
N ARG A 58 11.69 -9.51 -13.48
CA ARG A 58 11.59 -10.59 -12.48
C ARG A 58 10.16 -10.81 -12.03
N ILE A 59 9.39 -9.73 -11.81
CA ILE A 59 7.97 -9.83 -11.44
C ILE A 59 7.17 -10.47 -12.58
N LEU A 60 7.36 -10.03 -13.81
CA LEU A 60 6.63 -10.58 -14.97
C LEU A 60 6.98 -12.03 -15.22
N ALA A 61 8.22 -12.45 -14.95
CA ALA A 61 8.62 -13.86 -15.05
C ALA A 61 7.95 -14.76 -13.98
N ALA A 62 7.49 -14.19 -12.88
CA ALA A 62 6.75 -14.89 -11.82
C ALA A 62 5.22 -14.79 -11.98
N ALA A 63 4.72 -14.01 -12.93
CA ALA A 63 3.30 -13.90 -13.19
C ALA A 63 2.75 -15.21 -13.80
N PRO A 64 1.49 -15.58 -13.53
CA PRO A 64 0.87 -16.75 -14.14
C PRO A 64 0.90 -16.67 -15.67
N GLU A 65 1.08 -17.81 -16.32
CA GLU A 65 1.07 -17.90 -17.79
C GLU A 65 -0.25 -17.33 -18.35
N GLY A 66 -0.14 -16.48 -19.36
CA GLY A 66 -1.29 -15.80 -19.97
C GLY A 66 -1.92 -14.68 -19.13
N SER A 67 -1.33 -14.35 -17.97
CA SER A 67 -1.78 -13.23 -17.15
C SER A 67 -1.55 -11.89 -17.86
N ASP A 68 -2.53 -11.00 -17.79
CA ASP A 68 -2.44 -9.61 -18.24
C ASP A 68 -2.09 -8.64 -17.10
N PHE A 69 -1.57 -9.16 -15.99
CA PHE A 69 -1.11 -8.38 -14.84
C PHE A 69 0.02 -7.42 -15.23
N MET A 70 -0.10 -6.16 -14.81
CA MET A 70 0.87 -5.12 -15.13
C MET A 70 1.43 -4.46 -13.87
N PRO A 71 2.70 -4.72 -13.50
CA PRO A 71 3.35 -4.02 -12.41
C PRO A 71 3.71 -2.58 -12.83
N LEU A 72 3.30 -1.62 -12.01
CA LEU A 72 3.59 -0.20 -12.11
C LEU A 72 4.78 0.10 -11.19
N MET A 73 5.94 0.35 -11.79
CA MET A 73 7.19 0.47 -11.04
C MET A 73 7.36 1.84 -10.42
N THR A 74 8.07 1.88 -9.29
CA THR A 74 8.38 3.11 -8.55
C THR A 74 9.88 3.22 -8.28
N LEU A 75 10.35 4.46 -8.07
CA LEU A 75 11.70 4.72 -7.58
C LEU A 75 11.71 4.94 -6.07
N TYR A 76 12.78 4.49 -5.43
CA TYR A 76 13.10 4.78 -4.04
C TYR A 76 13.85 6.12 -3.97
N LEU A 77 13.28 7.12 -3.31
CA LEU A 77 13.94 8.42 -3.09
C LEU A 77 14.97 8.31 -1.97
N THR A 78 16.16 8.83 -2.25
CA THR A 78 17.27 8.94 -1.29
C THR A 78 17.74 10.39 -1.21
N ASN A 79 18.61 10.71 -0.26
CA ASN A 79 19.25 12.04 -0.19
C ASN A 79 20.05 12.40 -1.46
N ASN A 80 20.43 11.40 -2.28
CA ASN A 80 21.22 11.57 -3.50
C ASN A 80 20.37 11.59 -4.76
N THR A 81 19.06 11.41 -4.68
CA THR A 81 18.17 11.47 -5.85
C THR A 81 18.20 12.86 -6.45
N SER A 82 18.37 12.94 -7.76
CA SER A 82 18.46 14.18 -8.50
C SER A 82 17.26 14.41 -9.42
N PRO A 83 17.01 15.65 -9.87
CA PRO A 83 16.03 15.95 -10.92
C PRO A 83 16.22 15.12 -12.19
N LYS A 84 17.48 14.81 -12.55
CA LYS A 84 17.79 13.99 -13.72
C LYS A 84 17.29 12.56 -13.56
N ASP A 85 17.42 11.97 -12.39
CA ASP A 85 16.90 10.60 -12.12
C ASP A 85 15.40 10.54 -12.36
N ILE A 86 14.65 11.56 -11.96
CA ILE A 86 13.21 11.67 -12.20
C ILE A 86 12.89 11.81 -13.69
N GLN A 87 13.63 12.66 -14.40
CA GLN A 87 13.46 12.85 -15.86
C GLN A 87 13.71 11.52 -16.60
N ASP A 88 14.76 10.80 -16.24
CA ASP A 88 15.10 9.52 -16.85
C ASP A 88 14.05 8.45 -16.50
N ALA A 89 13.54 8.45 -15.28
CA ALA A 89 12.46 7.55 -14.85
C ALA A 89 11.16 7.77 -15.65
N VAL A 90 10.72 9.02 -15.79
CA VAL A 90 9.51 9.35 -16.58
C VAL A 90 9.67 8.90 -18.04
N LYS A 91 10.84 9.15 -18.67
CA LYS A 91 11.11 8.70 -20.03
C LYS A 91 11.05 7.18 -20.20
N GLN A 92 11.37 6.43 -19.16
CA GLN A 92 11.35 4.97 -19.14
C GLN A 92 10.00 4.39 -18.67
N GLY A 93 8.99 5.25 -18.44
CA GLY A 93 7.65 4.82 -18.03
C GLY A 93 7.53 4.35 -16.58
N ILE A 94 8.41 4.82 -15.71
CA ILE A 94 8.27 4.59 -14.27
C ILE A 94 7.12 5.47 -13.75
N THR A 95 6.23 4.87 -12.96
CA THR A 95 4.92 5.47 -12.65
C THR A 95 4.99 6.54 -11.56
N ALA A 96 5.80 6.34 -10.53
CA ALA A 96 5.85 7.22 -9.35
C ALA A 96 7.21 7.13 -8.64
N ALA A 97 7.43 8.00 -7.66
CA ALA A 97 8.56 7.87 -6.75
C ALA A 97 8.09 7.82 -5.30
N LYS A 98 8.70 6.94 -4.50
CA LYS A 98 8.34 6.67 -3.11
C LYS A 98 9.32 7.32 -2.15
N LEU A 99 8.78 8.10 -1.24
CA LEU A 99 9.46 8.71 -0.11
C LEU A 99 9.26 7.86 1.14
N TYR A 100 10.39 7.45 1.73
CA TYR A 100 10.45 6.92 3.09
C TYR A 100 11.28 7.89 3.95
N PRO A 101 10.83 8.27 5.14
CA PRO A 101 11.72 8.81 6.15
C PRO A 101 12.70 7.73 6.63
N ALA A 102 13.97 8.09 6.86
CA ALA A 102 15.00 7.15 7.29
C ALA A 102 14.61 6.46 8.62
N GLY A 103 14.62 5.12 8.62
CA GLY A 103 14.23 4.31 9.78
C GLY A 103 12.73 4.19 10.05
N ALA A 104 11.86 4.63 9.13
CA ALA A 104 10.42 4.57 9.33
C ALA A 104 9.82 3.16 9.18
N THR A 105 10.40 2.33 8.34
CA THR A 105 9.89 0.97 8.05
C THR A 105 11.00 0.02 7.60
N THR A 106 10.67 -1.21 7.29
CA THR A 106 11.59 -2.22 6.78
C THR A 106 12.36 -1.72 5.55
N ASN A 107 13.68 -1.91 5.52
CA ASN A 107 14.59 -1.50 4.44
C ASN A 107 14.53 0.02 4.13
N SER A 108 14.41 0.86 5.17
CA SER A 108 14.38 2.32 5.02
C SER A 108 15.65 3.02 5.51
N ASP A 109 16.76 2.30 5.69
CA ASP A 109 18.04 2.87 6.16
C ASP A 109 18.66 3.84 5.13
N ALA A 110 18.48 3.55 3.83
CA ALA A 110 18.97 4.40 2.73
C ALA A 110 18.04 5.58 2.42
N ALA A 111 16.98 5.76 3.19
CA ALA A 111 15.91 6.72 2.94
C ALA A 111 16.30 8.17 3.29
N VAL A 112 15.34 9.07 3.13
CA VAL A 112 15.56 10.52 3.23
C VAL A 112 15.66 10.96 4.69
N SER A 113 16.74 11.63 5.03
CA SER A 113 16.95 12.24 6.36
C SER A 113 16.69 13.75 6.38
N ALA A 114 16.71 14.42 5.23
CA ALA A 114 16.53 15.87 5.10
C ALA A 114 15.59 16.18 3.91
N LEU A 115 14.28 16.23 4.16
CA LEU A 115 13.23 16.38 3.14
C LEU A 115 13.39 17.63 2.27
N ASP A 116 13.84 18.73 2.83
CA ASP A 116 14.01 20.00 2.09
C ASP A 116 15.06 19.90 0.98
N THR A 117 16.02 18.99 1.08
CA THR A 117 17.03 18.76 0.04
C THR A 117 16.41 18.18 -1.24
N LEU A 118 15.25 17.54 -1.16
CA LEU A 118 14.51 16.99 -2.28
C LEU A 118 13.54 17.98 -2.95
N PHE A 119 13.46 19.22 -2.51
CA PHE A 119 12.55 20.20 -3.15
C PHE A 119 12.78 20.39 -4.64
N PRO A 120 14.03 20.42 -5.18
CA PRO A 120 14.24 20.41 -6.64
C PRO A 120 13.72 19.13 -7.33
N VAL A 121 13.77 17.98 -6.64
CA VAL A 121 13.21 16.71 -7.13
C VAL A 121 11.69 16.80 -7.18
N PHE A 122 11.04 17.28 -6.10
CA PHE A 122 9.59 17.46 -6.05
C PHE A 122 9.08 18.44 -7.09
N GLN A 123 9.83 19.54 -7.35
CA GLN A 123 9.49 20.45 -8.43
C GLN A 123 9.53 19.73 -9.79
N THR A 124 10.57 18.95 -10.06
CA THR A 124 10.67 18.18 -11.32
C THR A 124 9.56 17.14 -11.44
N MET A 125 9.20 16.44 -10.34
CA MET A 125 8.07 15.51 -10.33
C MET A 125 6.75 16.23 -10.64
N SER A 126 6.54 17.41 -10.05
CA SER A 126 5.37 18.26 -10.29
C SER A 126 5.26 18.68 -11.74
N ASP A 127 6.38 19.12 -12.35
CA ASP A 127 6.44 19.60 -13.73
C ASP A 127 6.21 18.47 -14.76
N LEU A 128 6.63 17.26 -14.43
CA LEU A 128 6.51 16.08 -15.28
C LEU A 128 5.24 15.25 -15.00
N GLY A 129 4.47 15.61 -13.97
CA GLY A 129 3.27 14.88 -13.57
C GLY A 129 3.53 13.52 -12.92
N MET A 130 4.75 13.27 -12.40
CA MET A 130 5.06 12.04 -11.65
C MET A 130 4.55 12.15 -10.22
N PRO A 131 3.67 11.26 -9.73
CA PRO A 131 3.17 11.28 -8.36
C PRO A 131 4.26 11.00 -7.33
N LEU A 132 4.16 11.66 -6.17
CA LEU A 132 4.94 11.41 -4.98
C LEU A 132 4.12 10.53 -4.01
N LEU A 133 4.64 9.34 -3.70
CA LEU A 133 4.06 8.40 -2.74
C LEU A 133 4.80 8.53 -1.41
N ILE A 134 4.10 8.69 -0.30
CA ILE A 134 4.73 9.03 0.98
C ILE A 134 4.36 8.01 2.06
N HIS A 135 5.38 7.39 2.67
CA HIS A 135 5.24 6.80 4.00
C HIS A 135 5.36 7.94 5.03
N GLY A 136 4.28 8.31 5.65
CA GLY A 136 4.19 9.56 6.39
C GLY A 136 4.33 9.39 7.90
N GLU A 137 5.49 9.01 8.38
CA GLU A 137 5.81 8.97 9.81
C GLU A 137 7.13 9.69 10.09
N VAL A 138 7.18 10.45 11.20
CA VAL A 138 8.46 10.92 11.74
C VAL A 138 9.16 9.78 12.48
N THR A 139 10.50 9.85 12.60
CA THR A 139 11.31 8.78 13.21
C THR A 139 12.04 9.22 14.47
N ASP A 140 11.74 10.41 14.97
CA ASP A 140 12.31 10.92 16.22
C ASP A 140 12.01 9.97 17.39
N SER A 141 13.03 9.58 18.14
CA SER A 141 12.93 8.57 19.20
C SER A 141 12.06 9.00 20.41
N HIS A 142 11.84 10.30 20.57
CA HIS A 142 11.01 10.85 21.65
C HIS A 142 9.54 11.00 21.28
N ILE A 143 9.19 10.77 19.99
CA ILE A 143 7.79 10.81 19.53
C ILE A 143 7.18 9.42 19.69
N ASP A 144 6.01 9.38 20.36
CA ASP A 144 5.23 8.14 20.49
C ASP A 144 4.90 7.57 19.11
N ILE A 145 5.09 6.26 18.97
CA ILE A 145 4.83 5.55 17.70
C ILE A 145 3.40 5.74 17.20
N PHE A 146 2.44 5.99 18.09
CA PHE A 146 1.04 6.24 17.72
C PHE A 146 0.79 7.67 17.21
N ASP A 147 1.71 8.61 17.44
CA ASP A 147 1.57 10.02 17.06
C ASP A 147 2.43 10.40 15.84
N ARG A 148 3.32 9.51 15.39
CA ARG A 148 4.29 9.76 14.31
C ARG A 148 3.66 10.24 13.00
N GLU A 149 2.52 9.70 12.62
CA GLU A 149 1.80 10.09 11.39
C GLU A 149 1.26 11.52 11.49
N LYS A 150 0.64 11.88 12.63
CA LYS A 150 0.16 13.23 12.87
C LYS A 150 1.31 14.25 12.88
N GLU A 151 2.42 13.92 13.54
CA GLU A 151 3.60 14.76 13.56
C GLU A 151 4.21 14.98 12.16
N PHE A 152 4.18 13.93 11.31
CA PHE A 152 4.63 14.05 9.93
C PHE A 152 3.74 15.00 9.12
N ILE A 153 2.44 14.93 9.30
CA ILE A 153 1.49 15.86 8.66
C ILE A 153 1.85 17.30 9.04
N ASP A 154 2.02 17.56 10.32
CA ASP A 154 2.24 18.92 10.83
C ASP A 154 3.60 19.50 10.44
N ARG A 155 4.67 18.69 10.47
CA ARG A 155 6.05 19.14 10.21
C ARG A 155 6.41 19.16 8.73
N HIS A 156 5.89 18.22 7.95
CA HIS A 156 6.40 17.97 6.59
C HIS A 156 5.31 18.00 5.51
N LEU A 157 4.23 17.25 5.66
CA LEU A 157 3.27 17.07 4.59
C LEU A 157 2.57 18.37 4.20
N LYS A 158 2.15 19.17 5.20
CA LYS A 158 1.57 20.51 4.97
C LYS A 158 2.51 21.40 4.17
N LYS A 159 3.81 21.38 4.48
CA LYS A 159 4.83 22.17 3.77
C LYS A 159 5.00 21.69 2.33
N ILE A 160 5.09 20.39 2.08
CA ILE A 160 5.21 19.82 0.74
C ILE A 160 4.02 20.22 -0.12
N VAL A 161 2.80 19.98 0.35
CA VAL A 161 1.57 20.25 -0.42
C VAL A 161 1.38 21.75 -0.69
N SER A 162 1.72 22.63 0.28
CA SER A 162 1.61 24.08 0.07
C SER A 162 2.70 24.63 -0.85
N THR A 163 3.91 24.04 -0.84
CA THR A 163 5.03 24.48 -1.69
C THR A 163 4.84 24.00 -3.14
N PHE A 164 4.28 22.81 -3.33
CA PHE A 164 4.10 22.18 -4.65
C PHE A 164 2.63 21.85 -4.93
N PRO A 165 1.76 22.87 -5.12
CA PRO A 165 0.31 22.66 -5.21
C PRO A 165 -0.14 21.86 -6.43
N LYS A 166 0.71 21.71 -7.45
CA LYS A 166 0.44 20.88 -8.64
C LYS A 166 0.97 19.45 -8.52
N LEU A 167 1.83 19.17 -7.54
CA LEU A 167 2.36 17.84 -7.31
C LEU A 167 1.24 16.92 -6.84
N LYS A 168 1.05 15.79 -7.52
CA LYS A 168 0.18 14.74 -7.04
C LYS A 168 0.86 14.00 -5.90
N VAL A 169 0.20 13.93 -4.76
CA VAL A 169 0.70 13.28 -3.54
C VAL A 169 -0.26 12.19 -3.12
N VAL A 170 0.24 10.98 -2.97
CA VAL A 170 -0.49 9.90 -2.31
C VAL A 170 0.08 9.70 -0.92
N PHE A 171 -0.72 10.00 0.09
CA PHE A 171 -0.43 9.69 1.48
C PHE A 171 -0.77 8.21 1.70
N GLU A 172 0.25 7.37 1.70
CA GLU A 172 0.11 5.93 1.66
C GLU A 172 -0.34 5.36 3.01
N HIS A 173 -1.17 4.27 2.96
CA HIS A 173 -1.56 3.44 4.11
C HIS A 173 -1.87 4.25 5.38
N ILE A 174 -2.68 5.30 5.24
CA ILE A 174 -3.02 6.18 6.36
C ILE A 174 -3.68 5.41 7.51
N THR A 175 -3.40 5.85 8.74
CA THR A 175 -3.83 5.12 9.93
C THR A 175 -4.56 5.97 10.96
N THR A 176 -4.59 7.28 10.82
CA THR A 176 -5.16 8.19 11.81
C THR A 176 -6.35 8.98 11.28
N LYS A 177 -7.17 9.44 12.22
CA LYS A 177 -8.22 10.43 11.95
C LYS A 177 -7.63 11.72 11.37
N ASP A 178 -6.48 12.16 11.91
CA ASP A 178 -5.77 13.36 11.44
C ASP A 178 -5.38 13.25 9.95
N ALA A 179 -4.93 12.07 9.51
CA ALA A 179 -4.60 11.82 8.10
C ALA A 179 -5.85 11.84 7.21
N ALA A 180 -6.93 11.19 7.62
CA ALA A 180 -8.18 11.18 6.87
C ALA A 180 -8.75 12.60 6.72
N GLU A 181 -8.78 13.39 7.80
CA GLU A 181 -9.23 14.79 7.78
C GLU A 181 -8.31 15.67 6.92
N PHE A 182 -6.99 15.49 7.01
CA PHE A 182 -6.04 16.21 6.18
C PHE A 182 -6.29 15.96 4.69
N VAL A 183 -6.44 14.69 4.27
CA VAL A 183 -6.67 14.33 2.87
C VAL A 183 -8.01 14.89 2.36
N ILE A 184 -9.09 14.76 3.13
CA ILE A 184 -10.41 15.30 2.77
C ILE A 184 -10.33 16.80 2.52
N ASN A 185 -9.64 17.56 3.38
CA ASN A 185 -9.55 19.00 3.33
C ASN A 185 -8.45 19.55 2.38
N SER A 186 -7.63 18.68 1.81
CA SER A 186 -6.59 19.05 0.84
C SER A 186 -7.17 19.28 -0.57
N SER A 187 -6.32 19.72 -1.52
CA SER A 187 -6.68 19.85 -2.94
C SER A 187 -6.94 18.48 -3.59
N GLU A 188 -7.45 18.48 -4.84
CA GLU A 188 -7.65 17.27 -5.67
C GLU A 188 -6.33 16.53 -5.99
N ASN A 189 -5.19 17.19 -5.81
CA ASN A 189 -3.86 16.59 -6.02
C ASN A 189 -3.36 15.79 -4.81
N VAL A 190 -4.15 15.67 -3.74
CA VAL A 190 -3.81 14.86 -2.56
C VAL A 190 -4.84 13.77 -2.39
N ALA A 191 -4.36 12.54 -2.34
CA ALA A 191 -5.16 11.33 -2.11
C ALA A 191 -4.46 10.42 -1.09
N ALA A 192 -5.11 9.33 -0.70
CA ALA A 192 -4.54 8.36 0.21
C ALA A 192 -4.94 6.92 -0.13
N THR A 193 -4.03 5.97 0.16
CA THR A 193 -4.36 4.56 0.23
C THR A 193 -4.78 4.17 1.65
N ILE A 194 -5.73 3.24 1.75
CA ILE A 194 -6.16 2.65 3.02
C ILE A 194 -6.12 1.13 2.89
N THR A 195 -5.46 0.48 3.85
CA THR A 195 -5.21 -0.96 3.82
C THR A 195 -6.33 -1.77 4.47
N PRO A 196 -6.48 -3.07 4.17
CA PRO A 196 -7.48 -3.91 4.83
C PRO A 196 -7.19 -4.07 6.32
N GLN A 197 -5.90 -4.14 6.72
CA GLN A 197 -5.52 -4.29 8.12
C GLN A 197 -5.93 -3.07 8.97
N HIS A 198 -5.79 -1.86 8.46
CA HIS A 198 -6.18 -0.64 9.19
C HIS A 198 -7.69 -0.40 9.21
N LEU A 199 -8.44 -1.00 8.29
CA LEU A 199 -9.91 -0.99 8.32
C LEU A 199 -10.48 -2.05 9.26
N LEU A 200 -9.89 -3.25 9.30
CA LEU A 200 -10.40 -4.40 10.05
C LEU A 200 -9.92 -4.43 11.50
N LEU A 201 -8.69 -3.99 11.77
CA LEU A 201 -8.03 -4.14 13.06
C LEU A 201 -7.67 -2.79 13.69
N ASN A 202 -7.51 -2.82 15.01
CA ASN A 202 -6.92 -1.74 15.79
C ASN A 202 -5.85 -2.28 16.75
N ARG A 203 -5.23 -1.42 17.56
CA ARG A 203 -4.13 -1.82 18.45
C ARG A 203 -4.49 -2.92 19.47
N ASN A 204 -5.76 -3.11 19.81
CA ASN A 204 -6.17 -4.20 20.68
C ASN A 204 -5.92 -5.56 20.02
N ASP A 205 -6.12 -5.65 18.69
CA ASP A 205 -5.88 -6.87 17.92
C ASP A 205 -4.40 -7.23 17.81
N LEU A 206 -3.51 -6.30 18.13
CA LEU A 206 -2.07 -6.53 18.23
C LEU A 206 -1.64 -6.93 19.65
N LEU A 207 -2.26 -6.36 20.69
CA LEU A 207 -1.70 -6.34 22.06
C LEU A 207 -2.55 -7.07 23.11
N VAL A 208 -3.89 -7.20 22.92
CA VAL A 208 -4.76 -7.76 23.95
C VAL A 208 -4.76 -9.28 23.89
N GLY A 209 -4.52 -9.93 25.04
CA GLY A 209 -4.45 -11.38 25.14
C GLY A 209 -3.14 -12.00 24.68
N GLY A 210 -2.11 -11.19 24.50
CA GLY A 210 -0.77 -11.55 24.01
C GLY A 210 -0.43 -10.83 22.71
N ILE A 211 0.87 -10.72 22.45
CA ILE A 211 1.37 -10.07 21.21
C ILE A 211 1.06 -10.96 20.02
N ARG A 212 0.48 -10.36 18.97
CA ARG A 212 0.20 -11.03 17.69
C ARG A 212 1.14 -10.48 16.61
N PRO A 213 2.31 -11.08 16.41
CA PRO A 213 3.34 -10.54 15.51
C PRO A 213 2.87 -10.46 14.05
N HIS A 214 1.96 -11.33 13.61
CA HIS A 214 1.44 -11.31 12.24
C HIS A 214 0.51 -10.12 11.95
N ASN A 215 0.00 -9.43 12.98
CA ASN A 215 -0.74 -8.16 12.85
C ASN A 215 0.16 -6.93 12.98
N PHE A 216 1.48 -7.11 13.22
CA PHE A 216 2.41 -5.99 13.31
C PHE A 216 2.79 -5.48 11.92
N CYS A 217 2.49 -4.22 11.66
CA CYS A 217 2.83 -3.45 10.46
C CYS A 217 3.29 -2.05 10.84
N LEU A 218 3.89 -1.33 9.91
CA LEU A 218 4.21 0.09 10.03
C LEU A 218 3.62 0.84 8.82
N PRO A 219 2.84 1.89 9.08
CA PRO A 219 2.46 2.45 10.39
C PRO A 219 1.67 1.47 11.24
N VAL A 220 1.91 1.52 12.56
CA VAL A 220 1.29 0.59 13.51
C VAL A 220 -0.23 0.79 13.60
N LEU A 221 -0.97 -0.29 13.89
CA LEU A 221 -2.40 -0.24 14.20
C LEU A 221 -2.68 0.77 15.32
N LYS A 222 -3.63 1.67 15.12
CA LYS A 222 -3.95 2.76 16.03
C LYS A 222 -5.11 2.41 16.97
N ARG A 223 -5.58 3.40 17.74
CA ARG A 223 -6.80 3.28 18.57
C ARG A 223 -8.03 3.06 17.71
N ASN A 224 -9.09 2.49 18.27
CA ASN A 224 -10.37 2.30 17.58
C ASN A 224 -10.98 3.61 17.03
N ILE A 225 -10.77 4.76 17.69
CA ILE A 225 -11.24 6.06 17.18
C ILE A 225 -10.63 6.41 15.82
N HIS A 226 -9.39 6.02 15.57
CA HIS A 226 -8.74 6.20 14.28
C HIS A 226 -9.24 5.19 13.25
N GLN A 227 -9.38 3.91 13.63
CA GLN A 227 -10.00 2.89 12.78
C GLN A 227 -11.41 3.32 12.31
N THR A 228 -12.25 3.79 13.24
CA THR A 228 -13.58 4.32 12.90
C THR A 228 -13.48 5.49 11.92
N ALA A 229 -12.51 6.41 12.10
CA ALA A 229 -12.34 7.53 11.17
C ALA A 229 -11.94 7.08 9.75
N LEU A 230 -11.11 6.03 9.62
CA LEU A 230 -10.79 5.44 8.31
C LEU A 230 -12.02 4.77 7.67
N GLN A 231 -12.82 4.04 8.47
CA GLN A 231 -14.07 3.44 8.03
C GLN A 231 -15.06 4.51 7.54
N GLU A 232 -15.21 5.62 8.25
CA GLU A 232 -16.04 6.76 7.82
C GLU A 232 -15.48 7.44 6.56
N ALA A 233 -14.15 7.51 6.41
CA ALA A 233 -13.52 8.05 5.21
C ALA A 233 -13.88 7.24 3.95
N VAL A 234 -13.80 5.90 3.99
CA VAL A 234 -14.21 5.06 2.85
C VAL A 234 -15.72 5.05 2.65
N LYS A 235 -16.50 5.11 3.72
CA LYS A 235 -17.96 5.19 3.70
C LYS A 235 -18.48 6.52 3.09
N SER A 236 -17.66 7.58 3.15
CA SER A 236 -18.04 8.88 2.55
C SER A 236 -18.14 8.84 1.03
N GLY A 237 -17.59 7.83 0.36
CA GLY A 237 -17.52 7.76 -1.09
C GLY A 237 -16.57 8.78 -1.73
N SER A 238 -15.72 9.44 -0.93
CA SER A 238 -14.74 10.41 -1.43
C SER A 238 -13.77 9.77 -2.42
N LYS A 239 -13.58 10.42 -3.58
CA LYS A 239 -12.64 9.98 -4.63
C LYS A 239 -11.18 10.03 -4.22
N LYS A 240 -10.87 10.65 -3.09
CA LYS A 240 -9.50 10.81 -2.58
C LYS A 240 -8.98 9.57 -1.86
N PHE A 241 -9.82 8.57 -1.60
CA PHE A 241 -9.41 7.32 -0.97
C PHE A 241 -9.55 6.17 -1.94
N PHE A 242 -8.52 5.33 -2.00
CA PHE A 242 -8.53 4.13 -2.83
C PHE A 242 -7.72 2.99 -2.20
N LEU A 243 -7.90 1.82 -2.76
CA LEU A 243 -7.30 0.58 -2.31
C LEU A 243 -5.78 0.59 -2.44
N GLY A 244 -5.09 0.23 -1.38
CA GLY A 244 -3.68 -0.11 -1.38
C GLY A 244 -3.45 -1.09 -0.26
N THR A 245 -3.11 -2.33 -0.61
CA THR A 245 -3.07 -3.42 0.38
C THR A 245 -1.97 -3.28 1.40
N ASP A 246 -0.87 -2.63 1.03
CA ASP A 246 0.39 -2.70 1.76
C ASP A 246 0.74 -4.15 2.12
N SER A 247 0.46 -5.06 1.19
CA SER A 247 0.86 -6.45 1.35
C SER A 247 2.38 -6.52 1.44
N ALA A 248 2.87 -6.94 2.60
CA ALA A 248 4.28 -6.91 2.94
C ALA A 248 4.70 -8.23 3.60
N PRO A 249 4.89 -9.29 2.81
CA PRO A 249 5.19 -10.62 3.32
C PRO A 249 6.56 -10.69 3.99
N HIS A 250 6.61 -11.48 5.05
CA HIS A 250 7.84 -11.94 5.71
C HIS A 250 7.66 -13.40 6.13
N GLU A 251 8.73 -14.15 6.08
CA GLU A 251 8.75 -15.52 6.59
C GLU A 251 8.37 -15.55 8.08
N LYS A 252 7.63 -16.57 8.48
CA LYS A 252 7.08 -16.71 9.83
C LYS A 252 8.13 -16.50 10.92
N HIS A 253 9.31 -17.15 10.79
CA HIS A 253 10.37 -17.03 11.77
C HIS A 253 10.93 -15.61 11.94
N LYS A 254 10.87 -14.76 10.90
CA LYS A 254 11.28 -13.35 10.96
C LYS A 254 10.27 -12.49 11.71
N LYS A 255 9.00 -12.79 11.58
CA LYS A 255 7.94 -12.10 12.31
C LYS A 255 7.87 -12.54 13.79
N GLU A 256 8.17 -13.79 14.09
CA GLU A 256 8.14 -14.37 15.43
C GLU A 256 9.50 -14.26 16.14
N SER A 257 10.39 -13.39 15.68
CA SER A 257 11.67 -13.08 16.30
C SER A 257 11.59 -11.81 17.15
N SER A 258 12.66 -11.52 17.89
CA SER A 258 12.78 -10.27 18.68
C SER A 258 12.73 -9.01 17.81
N CYS A 259 13.13 -9.08 16.55
CA CYS A 259 13.00 -7.99 15.58
C CYS A 259 11.54 -7.78 15.18
N GLY A 260 10.75 -8.85 15.03
CA GLY A 260 9.35 -8.79 14.69
C GLY A 260 9.07 -7.99 13.42
N CYS A 261 9.65 -8.41 12.28
CA CYS A 261 9.56 -7.67 11.01
C CYS A 261 8.16 -7.12 10.75
N ALA A 262 8.06 -5.80 10.48
CA ALA A 262 6.79 -5.14 10.22
C ALA A 262 6.28 -5.45 8.81
N GLY A 263 5.01 -5.82 8.71
CA GLY A 263 4.31 -6.10 7.45
C GLY A 263 3.28 -7.21 7.58
N CYS A 264 2.13 -7.04 6.94
CA CYS A 264 1.08 -8.05 6.83
C CYS A 264 1.04 -8.61 5.42
N TYR A 265 0.97 -9.92 5.24
CA TYR A 265 0.77 -10.52 3.92
C TYR A 265 -0.72 -10.57 3.59
N SER A 266 -1.27 -9.47 3.08
CA SER A 266 -2.70 -9.31 2.83
C SER A 266 -3.13 -9.67 1.39
N ALA A 267 -2.22 -9.72 0.41
CA ALA A 267 -2.57 -9.96 -1.00
C ALA A 267 -3.33 -11.27 -1.24
N TRP A 268 -3.11 -12.29 -0.40
CA TRP A 268 -3.77 -13.59 -0.51
C TRP A 268 -5.30 -13.53 -0.52
N SER A 269 -5.88 -12.65 0.28
CA SER A 269 -7.35 -12.51 0.47
C SER A 269 -7.80 -11.06 0.47
N ALA A 270 -7.00 -10.15 -0.10
CA ALA A 270 -7.21 -8.72 0.04
C ALA A 270 -8.60 -8.27 -0.42
N ILE A 271 -9.00 -8.64 -1.64
CA ILE A 271 -10.26 -8.15 -2.22
C ILE A 271 -11.49 -8.66 -1.46
N GLU A 272 -11.41 -9.89 -0.96
CA GLU A 272 -12.45 -10.51 -0.13
C GLU A 272 -12.55 -9.81 1.24
N LEU A 273 -11.40 -9.47 1.85
CA LEU A 273 -11.36 -8.75 3.13
C LEU A 273 -11.85 -7.31 3.00
N TYR A 274 -11.52 -6.63 1.91
CA TYR A 274 -12.11 -5.31 1.63
C TYR A 274 -13.63 -5.39 1.44
N ALA A 275 -14.13 -6.36 0.68
CA ALA A 275 -15.57 -6.54 0.51
C ALA A 275 -16.27 -6.82 1.85
N GLN A 276 -15.64 -7.62 2.72
CA GLN A 276 -16.18 -7.91 4.05
C GLN A 276 -16.28 -6.63 4.90
N VAL A 277 -15.21 -5.85 5.03
CA VAL A 277 -15.25 -4.63 5.84
C VAL A 277 -16.22 -3.60 5.26
N PHE A 278 -16.30 -3.45 3.94
CA PHE A 278 -17.27 -2.54 3.31
C PHE A 278 -18.71 -2.95 3.57
N GLU A 279 -18.98 -4.26 3.63
CA GLU A 279 -20.30 -4.76 4.04
C GLU A 279 -20.59 -4.48 5.52
N GLU A 280 -19.64 -4.78 6.41
CA GLU A 280 -19.78 -4.59 7.86
C GLU A 280 -20.08 -3.13 8.24
N ILE A 281 -19.46 -2.18 7.52
CA ILE A 281 -19.71 -0.73 7.74
C ILE A 281 -20.87 -0.16 6.91
N GLY A 282 -21.54 -0.99 6.08
CA GLY A 282 -22.65 -0.56 5.24
C GLY A 282 -22.23 0.36 4.09
N ALA A 283 -21.10 0.09 3.43
CA ALA A 283 -20.50 0.91 2.38
C ALA A 283 -20.27 0.17 1.05
N LEU A 284 -20.90 -1.00 0.84
CA LEU A 284 -20.72 -1.79 -0.39
C LEU A 284 -20.98 -1.01 -1.68
N ASP A 285 -21.88 -0.03 -1.66
CA ASP A 285 -22.17 0.82 -2.82
C ASP A 285 -20.98 1.71 -3.23
N HIS A 286 -20.01 1.93 -2.35
CA HIS A 286 -18.78 2.68 -2.63
C HIS A 286 -17.58 1.77 -2.93
N PHE A 287 -17.73 0.45 -2.82
CA PHE A 287 -16.61 -0.48 -2.94
C PHE A 287 -15.97 -0.47 -4.33
N GLU A 288 -16.77 -0.48 -5.41
CA GLU A 288 -16.24 -0.40 -6.77
C GLU A 288 -15.44 0.88 -7.00
N ALA A 289 -15.95 2.02 -6.55
CA ALA A 289 -15.24 3.28 -6.68
C ALA A 289 -13.88 3.25 -5.97
N PHE A 290 -13.85 2.75 -4.74
CA PHE A 290 -12.64 2.62 -3.92
C PHE A 290 -11.63 1.63 -4.52
N ALA A 291 -12.08 0.48 -4.99
CA ALA A 291 -11.20 -0.59 -5.45
C ALA A 291 -10.73 -0.42 -6.90
N SER A 292 -11.56 0.21 -7.76
CA SER A 292 -11.38 0.09 -9.21
C SER A 292 -11.39 1.42 -9.97
N LEU A 293 -11.97 2.49 -9.42
CA LEU A 293 -12.19 3.72 -10.19
C LEU A 293 -11.37 4.91 -9.70
N ASN A 294 -11.31 5.13 -8.38
CA ASN A 294 -10.66 6.32 -7.81
C ASN A 294 -9.15 6.37 -8.09
N GLY A 295 -8.48 5.23 -7.96
CA GLY A 295 -7.04 5.15 -8.20
C GLY A 295 -6.65 5.46 -9.65
N PRO A 296 -7.20 4.76 -10.68
CA PRO A 296 -6.91 5.10 -12.08
C PRO A 296 -7.18 6.57 -12.40
N ASP A 297 -8.31 7.11 -11.93
CA ASP A 297 -8.67 8.51 -12.14
C ASP A 297 -7.63 9.46 -11.52
N PHE A 298 -7.16 9.16 -10.29
CA PHE A 298 -6.11 9.96 -9.65
C PHE A 298 -4.78 9.88 -10.40
N TYR A 299 -4.37 8.70 -10.85
CA TYR A 299 -3.09 8.50 -11.57
C TYR A 299 -3.16 8.90 -13.06
N ASN A 300 -4.32 9.38 -13.56
CA ASN A 300 -4.57 9.65 -14.98
C ASN A 300 -4.34 8.42 -15.88
N LEU A 301 -4.66 7.25 -15.38
CA LEU A 301 -4.60 5.99 -16.13
C LEU A 301 -6.00 5.59 -16.61
N PRO A 302 -6.12 4.88 -17.74
CA PRO A 302 -7.41 4.36 -18.15
C PRO A 302 -7.93 3.38 -17.11
N ARG A 303 -9.25 3.39 -16.87
CA ARG A 303 -9.92 2.37 -16.06
C ARG A 303 -9.78 1.01 -16.74
N ASN A 304 -9.64 -0.04 -15.94
CA ASN A 304 -9.51 -1.40 -16.48
C ASN A 304 -10.74 -1.82 -17.27
N GLN A 305 -10.54 -2.70 -18.23
CA GLN A 305 -11.59 -3.43 -18.92
C GLN A 305 -11.84 -4.77 -18.20
N GLY A 306 -13.07 -5.28 -18.31
CA GLY A 306 -13.45 -6.51 -17.62
C GLY A 306 -13.91 -6.29 -16.18
N THR A 307 -14.37 -7.35 -15.57
CA THR A 307 -14.97 -7.34 -14.23
C THR A 307 -14.42 -8.48 -13.39
N LEU A 308 -14.52 -8.27 -12.06
CA LEU A 308 -14.28 -9.27 -11.05
C LEU A 308 -15.57 -9.50 -10.27
N THR A 309 -15.91 -10.74 -9.98
CA THR A 309 -17.11 -11.09 -9.22
C THR A 309 -16.74 -11.78 -7.93
N LEU A 310 -17.25 -11.27 -6.82
CA LEU A 310 -17.23 -11.93 -5.52
C LEU A 310 -18.59 -12.59 -5.26
N ILE A 311 -18.60 -13.76 -4.69
CA ILE A 311 -19.80 -14.48 -4.25
C ILE A 311 -19.83 -14.56 -2.73
N ARG A 312 -21.04 -14.58 -2.16
CA ARG A 312 -21.22 -14.78 -0.73
C ARG A 312 -21.08 -16.29 -0.42
N GLU A 313 -19.88 -16.67 -0.09
CA GLU A 313 -19.50 -18.02 0.31
C GLU A 313 -18.47 -17.92 1.43
N SER A 314 -18.80 -18.48 2.61
CA SER A 314 -17.86 -18.48 3.73
C SER A 314 -16.74 -19.48 3.51
N TRP A 315 -15.51 -19.05 3.77
CA TRP A 315 -14.32 -19.88 3.70
C TRP A 315 -13.30 -19.42 4.74
N THR A 316 -12.35 -20.29 5.06
CA THR A 316 -11.31 -19.99 6.06
C THR A 316 -10.00 -19.70 5.35
N ILE A 317 -9.35 -18.59 5.71
CA ILE A 317 -8.00 -18.28 5.24
C ILE A 317 -7.03 -19.31 5.82
N PRO A 318 -6.11 -19.89 5.03
CA PRO A 318 -5.16 -20.89 5.53
C PRO A 318 -4.28 -20.32 6.66
N GLU A 319 -3.87 -21.20 7.57
CA GLU A 319 -3.00 -20.82 8.70
C GLU A 319 -1.59 -20.42 8.20
N GLU A 320 -1.09 -21.10 7.18
CA GLU A 320 0.23 -20.88 6.60
C GLU A 320 0.23 -21.17 5.11
N ILE A 321 1.14 -20.54 4.38
CA ILE A 321 1.45 -20.79 2.98
C ILE A 321 2.93 -21.12 2.89
N ILE A 322 3.27 -22.18 2.20
CA ILE A 322 4.66 -22.64 2.08
C ILE A 322 5.28 -22.05 0.82
N LEU A 323 6.34 -21.29 0.99
CA LEU A 323 7.15 -20.74 -0.11
C LEU A 323 7.91 -21.84 -0.85
N PRO A 324 8.38 -21.59 -2.08
CA PRO A 324 9.20 -22.56 -2.83
C PRO A 324 10.46 -23.02 -2.10
N ASN A 325 11.04 -22.19 -1.23
CA ASN A 325 12.19 -22.53 -0.41
C ASN A 325 11.82 -23.33 0.87
N GLY A 326 10.56 -23.74 1.02
CA GLY A 326 10.08 -24.52 2.17
C GLY A 326 9.78 -23.70 3.43
N GLN A 327 9.98 -22.37 3.42
CA GLN A 327 9.67 -21.52 4.55
C GLN A 327 8.19 -21.12 4.57
N PRO A 328 7.53 -21.17 5.74
CA PRO A 328 6.16 -20.71 5.85
C PRO A 328 6.06 -19.17 5.92
N ILE A 329 5.03 -18.63 5.28
CA ILE A 329 4.51 -17.29 5.53
C ILE A 329 3.08 -17.40 6.08
N VAL A 330 2.69 -16.46 6.93
CA VAL A 330 1.34 -16.42 7.51
C VAL A 330 0.56 -15.33 6.81
N PRO A 331 -0.52 -15.66 6.08
CA PRO A 331 -1.36 -14.66 5.45
C PRO A 331 -2.08 -13.82 6.51
N PHE A 332 -2.39 -12.58 6.16
CA PHE A 332 -3.19 -11.73 7.04
C PHE A 332 -4.58 -12.36 7.25
N TYR A 333 -5.08 -12.33 8.47
CA TYR A 333 -6.34 -12.95 8.87
C TYR A 333 -6.31 -14.50 8.86
N ALA A 334 -5.13 -15.12 8.97
CA ALA A 334 -4.94 -16.59 9.01
C ALA A 334 -5.87 -17.28 10.02
N GLY A 335 -6.49 -18.40 9.64
CA GLY A 335 -7.43 -19.16 10.45
C GLY A 335 -8.80 -18.52 10.63
N MET A 336 -9.01 -17.30 10.14
CA MET A 336 -10.28 -16.59 10.27
C MET A 336 -11.21 -16.86 9.08
N ASN A 337 -12.50 -16.80 9.33
CA ASN A 337 -13.52 -16.94 8.29
C ASN A 337 -13.76 -15.61 7.59
N VAL A 338 -13.89 -15.67 6.27
CA VAL A 338 -14.30 -14.58 5.40
C VAL A 338 -15.57 -14.97 4.66
N ASN A 339 -16.53 -14.05 4.53
CA ASN A 339 -17.85 -14.31 3.96
C ASN A 339 -17.96 -14.04 2.45
N TRP A 340 -16.93 -13.45 1.87
CA TRP A 340 -16.82 -13.19 0.45
C TRP A 340 -15.70 -14.03 -0.16
N LYS A 341 -15.91 -14.53 -1.36
CA LYS A 341 -14.94 -15.36 -2.08
C LYS A 341 -14.88 -14.93 -3.54
N LEU A 342 -13.70 -14.83 -4.08
CA LEU A 342 -13.53 -14.58 -5.50
C LEU A 342 -14.14 -15.74 -6.29
N LYS A 343 -15.01 -15.40 -7.23
CA LYS A 343 -15.58 -16.38 -8.15
C LYS A 343 -14.52 -16.80 -9.16
N ALA A 344 -14.27 -18.11 -9.23
CA ALA A 344 -13.35 -18.72 -10.20
C ALA A 344 -13.82 -18.52 -11.64
#